data_37a573a53ed6b2de988891cb4e8c2bae
#
_entry.id   37a573a53ed6b2de988891cb4e8c2bae
#
_cell.length_a   1.000
_cell.length_b   1.000
_cell.length_c   1.000
_cell.angle_alpha   90.00
_cell.angle_beta   90.00
_cell.angle_gamma   90.00
#
_symmetry.space_group_name_H-M   'P 1'
#
loop_
_entity.id
_entity.type
_entity.pdbx_description
1 polymer ?
#
loop_
_entity_poly.entity_id
_entity_poly.type
_entity_poly.pdbx_seq_one_letter_code
_entity_poly.pdbx_strand_id
1 'polypeptide(L)'
;MPTFTVTKRLAAPPDAVWAVLADFGNVDWIPGPSDVRVEGAGPGMRRFIAASTEKPVIETLIWIKPDERALSYEIANNPMPVSRFVAVNTVTDSADAPGESTVVWDIDYEPIGDDAAARDAMESVYGLMAGWVQDFARARSPK
;
A
#
# COMPACT_ATOMS: atom_id res chain seq x y z
N MET A 1 10.47 3.39 18.49
CA MET A 1 9.69 2.54 17.57
C MET A 1 10.44 2.44 16.28
N PRO A 2 10.71 1.25 15.76
CA PRO A 2 11.43 1.16 14.50
C PRO A 2 10.58 1.66 13.34
N THR A 3 11.27 2.22 12.37
CA THR A 3 10.67 2.69 11.14
C THR A 3 11.42 2.10 9.95
N PHE A 4 10.72 1.96 8.84
CA PHE A 4 11.29 1.42 7.61
C PHE A 4 10.65 2.09 6.42
N THR A 5 11.44 2.46 5.44
CA THR A 5 10.93 3.14 4.25
C THR A 5 11.17 2.27 3.03
N VAL A 6 10.11 2.03 2.26
CA VAL A 6 10.21 1.38 0.95
C VAL A 6 9.93 2.43 -0.10
N THR A 7 10.86 2.59 -1.04
CA THR A 7 10.74 3.57 -2.13
C THR A 7 10.86 2.83 -3.45
N LYS A 8 9.86 2.99 -4.32
CA LYS A 8 9.87 2.33 -5.62
C LYS A 8 9.51 3.32 -6.71
N ARG A 9 10.22 3.22 -7.83
CA ARG A 9 9.94 4.03 -9.03
C ARG A 9 9.02 3.23 -9.93
N LEU A 10 7.94 3.86 -10.41
CA LEU A 10 6.95 3.21 -11.24
C LEU A 10 6.89 3.88 -12.61
N ALA A 11 6.70 3.07 -13.65
CA ALA A 11 6.57 3.55 -15.03
C ALA A 11 5.12 3.93 -15.33
N ALA A 12 4.56 4.81 -14.52
CA ALA A 12 3.21 5.33 -14.65
C ALA A 12 3.17 6.73 -14.08
N PRO A 13 2.35 7.64 -14.61
CA PRO A 13 2.30 9.01 -14.10
C PRO A 13 1.70 9.07 -12.70
N PRO A 14 2.08 10.09 -11.91
CA PRO A 14 1.68 10.15 -10.50
C PRO A 14 0.16 10.14 -10.29
N ASP A 15 -0.60 10.82 -11.14
CA ASP A 15 -2.05 10.85 -10.97
C ASP A 15 -2.68 9.47 -11.22
N ALA A 16 -2.13 8.71 -12.16
CA ALA A 16 -2.62 7.36 -12.43
C ALA A 16 -2.32 6.42 -11.27
N VAL A 17 -1.13 6.51 -10.70
CA VAL A 17 -0.74 5.70 -9.54
C VAL A 17 -1.57 6.10 -8.32
N TRP A 18 -1.71 7.41 -8.10
CA TRP A 18 -2.51 7.89 -6.97
C TRP A 18 -3.96 7.42 -7.07
N ALA A 19 -4.55 7.42 -8.28
CA ALA A 19 -5.93 6.97 -8.46
C ALA A 19 -6.12 5.51 -8.02
N VAL A 20 -5.12 4.65 -8.20
CA VAL A 20 -5.18 3.26 -7.73
C VAL A 20 -5.17 3.21 -6.20
N LEU A 21 -4.25 3.93 -5.58
CA LEU A 21 -4.06 3.88 -4.13
C LEU A 21 -5.18 4.61 -3.39
N ALA A 22 -5.67 5.72 -3.94
CA ALA A 22 -6.70 6.53 -3.30
C ALA A 22 -8.05 5.81 -3.22
N ASP A 23 -8.30 4.90 -4.14
CA ASP A 23 -9.50 4.07 -4.11
C ASP A 23 -9.25 2.92 -3.15
N PHE A 24 -9.23 3.25 -1.87
CA PHE A 24 -8.77 2.35 -0.80
C PHE A 24 -9.59 1.07 -0.70
N GLY A 25 -10.88 1.13 -1.05
CA GLY A 25 -11.74 -0.04 -1.02
C GLY A 25 -11.52 -1.00 -2.18
N ASN A 26 -10.79 -0.59 -3.21
CA ASN A 26 -10.56 -1.41 -4.40
C ASN A 26 -9.18 -2.05 -4.33
N VAL A 27 -9.14 -3.38 -4.35
CA VAL A 27 -7.89 -4.14 -4.36
C VAL A 27 -7.80 -5.04 -5.59
N ASP A 28 -8.49 -4.68 -6.67
CA ASP A 28 -8.44 -5.43 -7.92
C ASP A 28 -7.03 -5.48 -8.51
N TRP A 29 -6.17 -4.56 -8.10
CA TRP A 29 -4.77 -4.54 -8.52
C TRP A 29 -3.94 -5.63 -7.85
N ILE A 30 -4.45 -6.28 -6.80
CA ILE A 30 -3.76 -7.41 -6.16
C ILE A 30 -4.18 -8.68 -6.88
N PRO A 31 -3.23 -9.41 -7.50
CA PRO A 31 -3.58 -10.64 -8.22
C PRO A 31 -4.04 -11.75 -7.29
N GLY A 32 -4.88 -12.62 -7.80
CA GLY A 32 -5.37 -13.80 -7.10
C GLY A 32 -6.80 -13.66 -6.64
N PRO A 33 -7.38 -14.75 -6.15
CA PRO A 33 -8.73 -14.72 -5.61
C PRO A 33 -8.74 -13.89 -4.34
N SER A 34 -9.69 -12.98 -4.25
CA SER A 34 -9.80 -12.16 -3.05
C SER A 34 -11.26 -11.97 -2.69
N ASP A 35 -11.60 -12.39 -1.48
CA ASP A 35 -12.84 -11.97 -0.85
C ASP A 35 -12.50 -10.70 -0.08
N VAL A 36 -12.98 -9.58 -0.58
CA VAL A 36 -12.75 -8.30 0.07
C VAL A 36 -14.07 -7.71 0.46
N ARG A 37 -14.17 -7.35 1.74
CA ARG A 37 -15.34 -6.65 2.26
C ARG A 37 -14.89 -5.26 2.67
N VAL A 38 -15.68 -4.25 2.35
CA VAL A 38 -15.36 -2.86 2.68
C VAL A 38 -16.45 -2.30 3.59
N GLU A 39 -16.05 -1.63 4.65
CA GLU A 39 -16.96 -0.96 5.59
C GLU A 39 -16.60 0.51 5.68
N GLY A 40 -17.59 1.37 5.51
CA GLY A 40 -17.41 2.81 5.64
C GLY A 40 -16.88 3.45 4.38
N ALA A 41 -16.59 4.72 4.47
CA ALA A 41 -16.02 5.53 3.40
C ALA A 41 -15.21 6.67 4.03
N GLY A 42 -14.12 7.07 3.36
CA GLY A 42 -13.23 8.10 3.90
C GLY A 42 -12.47 7.60 5.13
N PRO A 43 -11.89 8.52 5.92
CA PRO A 43 -11.15 8.12 7.12
C PRO A 43 -11.99 7.24 8.03
N GLY A 44 -11.38 6.17 8.52
CA GLY A 44 -12.07 5.18 9.32
C GLY A 44 -12.62 4.00 8.53
N MET A 45 -12.66 4.10 7.20
CA MET A 45 -13.11 2.95 6.39
C MET A 45 -12.13 1.80 6.53
N ARG A 46 -12.66 0.59 6.45
CA ARG A 46 -11.86 -0.62 6.60
C ARG A 46 -12.10 -1.55 5.42
N ARG A 47 -11.02 -2.19 4.99
CA ARG A 47 -11.14 -3.28 4.02
C ARG A 47 -10.64 -4.56 4.70
N PHE A 48 -11.44 -5.61 4.54
CA PHE A 48 -11.15 -6.92 5.11
C PHE A 48 -10.75 -7.83 3.96
N ILE A 49 -9.51 -8.26 3.96
CA ILE A 49 -8.94 -9.04 2.87
C ILE A 49 -8.76 -10.47 3.38
N ALA A 50 -9.51 -11.41 2.81
CA ALA A 50 -9.35 -12.80 3.16
C ALA A 50 -7.98 -13.27 2.65
N ALA A 51 -7.21 -13.84 3.55
CA ALA A 51 -5.90 -14.38 3.24
C ALA A 51 -5.89 -15.85 3.59
N SER A 52 -4.75 -16.51 3.44
CA SER A 52 -4.60 -17.91 3.81
C SER A 52 -4.63 -18.15 5.32
N THR A 53 -4.80 -17.10 6.12
CA THR A 53 -4.86 -17.17 7.58
C THR A 53 -6.30 -17.30 8.05
N GLU A 54 -6.49 -17.72 9.29
CA GLU A 54 -7.83 -17.88 9.88
C GLU A 54 -8.59 -16.57 10.00
N LYS A 55 -7.86 -15.46 10.12
CA LYS A 55 -8.46 -14.13 10.28
C LYS A 55 -8.16 -13.28 9.08
N PRO A 56 -9.13 -12.49 8.61
CA PRO A 56 -8.85 -11.57 7.50
C PRO A 56 -7.84 -10.51 7.93
N VAL A 57 -7.07 -10.05 6.97
CA VAL A 57 -6.23 -8.86 7.15
C VAL A 57 -7.14 -7.66 7.15
N ILE A 58 -7.04 -6.81 8.16
CA ILE A 58 -7.89 -5.61 8.28
C ILE A 58 -7.02 -4.39 8.09
N GLU A 59 -7.31 -3.62 7.05
CA GLU A 59 -6.60 -2.38 6.77
C GLU A 59 -7.56 -1.23 6.96
N THR A 60 -7.20 -0.30 7.82
CA THR A 60 -8.03 0.85 8.18
C THR A 60 -7.39 2.14 7.66
N LEU A 61 -8.13 2.90 6.87
CA LEU A 61 -7.68 4.20 6.39
C LEU A 61 -7.72 5.19 7.55
N ILE A 62 -6.57 5.79 7.88
CA ILE A 62 -6.47 6.74 8.99
C ILE A 62 -6.78 8.15 8.50
N TRP A 63 -6.11 8.56 7.42
CA TRP A 63 -6.38 9.85 6.78
C TRP A 63 -5.99 9.77 5.30
N ILE A 64 -6.52 10.70 4.53
CA ILE A 64 -6.20 10.82 3.11
C ILE A 64 -6.13 12.29 2.73
N LYS A 65 -5.08 12.66 2.01
CA LYS A 65 -4.82 14.03 1.56
C LYS A 65 -4.58 14.01 0.05
N PRO A 66 -5.63 14.10 -0.76
CA PRO A 66 -5.48 14.03 -2.22
C PRO A 66 -4.57 15.09 -2.80
N ASP A 67 -4.56 16.30 -2.23
CA ASP A 67 -3.72 17.39 -2.71
C ASP A 67 -2.24 17.07 -2.58
N GLU A 68 -1.88 16.21 -1.64
CA GLU A 68 -0.49 15.80 -1.41
C GLU A 68 -0.20 14.42 -1.97
N ARG A 69 -1.20 13.76 -2.56
CA ARG A 69 -1.14 12.35 -2.98
C ARG A 69 -0.59 11.48 -1.85
N ALA A 70 -1.19 11.62 -0.68
CA ALA A 70 -0.75 10.90 0.51
C ALA A 70 -1.93 10.34 1.27
N LEU A 71 -1.75 9.16 1.86
CA LEU A 71 -2.72 8.57 2.77
C LEU A 71 -1.99 7.77 3.83
N SER A 72 -2.68 7.50 4.93
CA SER A 72 -2.14 6.66 5.98
C SER A 72 -3.14 5.57 6.32
N TYR A 73 -2.62 4.37 6.59
CA TYR A 73 -3.45 3.24 6.99
C TYR A 73 -2.71 2.39 8.01
N GLU A 74 -3.48 1.60 8.75
CA GLU A 74 -2.92 0.61 9.67
C GLU A 74 -3.41 -0.77 9.30
N ILE A 75 -2.64 -1.78 9.64
CA ILE A 75 -2.98 -3.17 9.34
C ILE A 75 -3.07 -3.96 10.64
N ALA A 76 -4.22 -4.62 10.84
CA ALA A 76 -4.41 -5.59 11.90
C ALA A 76 -4.41 -6.99 11.29
N ASN A 77 -4.00 -7.98 12.06
CA ASN A 77 -3.87 -9.38 11.62
C ASN A 77 -2.89 -9.48 10.44
N ASN A 78 -1.79 -8.75 10.55
CA ASN A 78 -0.79 -8.66 9.48
C ASN A 78 -0.10 -10.01 9.29
N PRO A 79 -0.03 -10.54 8.05
CA PRO A 79 0.67 -11.80 7.81
C PRO A 79 2.20 -11.69 7.90
N MET A 80 2.74 -10.48 7.86
CA MET A 80 4.17 -10.27 8.08
C MET A 80 4.50 -10.35 9.56
N PRO A 81 5.78 -10.59 9.94
CA PRO A 81 6.14 -10.77 11.35
C PRO A 81 6.21 -9.43 12.10
N VAL A 82 5.09 -8.76 12.19
CA VAL A 82 4.95 -7.49 12.91
C VAL A 82 3.63 -7.51 13.69
N SER A 83 3.65 -6.94 14.89
CA SER A 83 2.46 -6.84 15.74
C SER A 83 1.74 -5.52 15.57
N ARG A 84 2.46 -4.48 15.16
CA ARG A 84 1.92 -3.16 14.90
C ARG A 84 2.42 -2.70 13.55
N PHE A 85 1.55 -2.07 12.77
CA PHE A 85 1.94 -1.60 11.45
C PHE A 85 1.08 -0.41 11.06
N VAL A 86 1.73 0.73 10.88
CA VAL A 86 1.09 1.95 10.36
C VAL A 86 1.97 2.49 9.24
N ALA A 87 1.39 2.78 8.10
CA ALA A 87 2.13 3.28 6.96
C ALA A 87 1.59 4.62 6.49
N VAL A 88 2.49 5.46 5.99
CA VAL A 88 2.14 6.63 5.20
C VAL A 88 2.58 6.34 3.79
N ASN A 89 1.64 6.40 2.85
CA ASN A 89 1.90 6.09 1.45
C ASN A 89 1.79 7.39 0.65
N THR A 90 2.85 7.74 -0.06
CA THR A 90 2.95 9.00 -0.80
C THR A 90 3.35 8.74 -2.24
N VAL A 91 2.75 9.47 -3.17
CA VAL A 91 3.11 9.40 -4.59
C VAL A 91 3.65 10.76 -5.01
N THR A 92 4.84 10.76 -5.61
CA THR A 92 5.49 11.99 -6.05
C THR A 92 5.90 11.89 -7.52
N ASP A 93 6.13 13.06 -8.13
CA ASP A 93 6.65 13.12 -9.49
C ASP A 93 8.10 12.61 -9.52
N SER A 94 8.47 11.99 -10.62
CA SER A 94 9.89 11.74 -10.91
C SER A 94 10.39 12.91 -11.74
N ALA A 95 11.22 13.75 -11.14
CA ALA A 95 11.61 15.03 -11.72
C ALA A 95 12.34 14.88 -13.05
N ASP A 96 13.09 13.79 -13.22
CA ASP A 96 13.90 13.55 -14.42
C ASP A 96 13.24 12.62 -15.44
N ALA A 97 12.01 12.18 -15.18
CA ALA A 97 11.34 11.21 -16.05
C ALA A 97 9.84 11.48 -16.11
N PRO A 98 9.38 12.36 -17.00
CA PRO A 98 7.95 12.59 -17.19
C PRO A 98 7.22 11.28 -17.52
N GLY A 99 6.06 11.09 -16.96
CA GLY A 99 5.31 9.85 -17.12
C GLY A 99 5.68 8.77 -16.14
N GLU A 100 6.60 9.06 -15.22
CA GLU A 100 6.97 8.16 -14.13
C GLU A 100 6.67 8.80 -12.78
N SER A 101 6.62 7.97 -11.76
CA SER A 101 6.36 8.43 -10.40
C SER A 101 7.18 7.63 -9.41
N THR A 102 7.27 8.16 -8.20
CA THR A 102 7.90 7.47 -7.08
C THR A 102 6.85 7.24 -6.01
N VAL A 103 6.74 6.00 -5.55
CA VAL A 103 5.84 5.64 -4.45
C VAL A 103 6.70 5.37 -3.23
N VAL A 104 6.30 5.94 -2.11
CA VAL A 104 7.01 5.78 -0.84
C VAL A 104 6.03 5.23 0.19
N TRP A 105 6.45 4.20 0.90
CA TRP A 105 5.76 3.69 2.09
C TRP A 105 6.67 3.95 3.28
N ASP A 106 6.28 4.91 4.12
CA ASP A 106 6.96 5.16 5.39
C ASP A 106 6.22 4.35 6.46
N ILE A 107 6.90 3.37 7.01
CA ILE A 107 6.29 2.36 7.88
C ILE A 107 6.79 2.51 9.30
N ASP A 108 5.86 2.58 10.24
CA ASP A 108 6.12 2.55 11.67
C ASP A 108 5.59 1.19 12.15
N TYR A 109 6.45 0.36 12.74
CA TYR A 109 6.09 -1.02 13.02
C TYR A 109 6.74 -1.53 14.31
N GLU A 110 6.20 -2.65 14.81
CA GLU A 110 6.79 -3.42 15.91
C GLU A 110 7.08 -4.82 15.38
N PRO A 111 8.34 -5.25 15.34
CA PRO A 111 8.63 -6.60 14.86
C PRO A 111 8.23 -7.65 15.87
N ILE A 112 7.84 -8.82 15.37
CA ILE A 112 7.69 -10.03 16.17
C ILE A 112 8.92 -10.86 15.89
N GLY A 113 9.81 -11.00 16.87
CA GLY A 113 11.07 -11.71 16.69
C GLY A 113 12.12 -10.84 16.03
N ASP A 114 12.79 -11.38 15.00
CA ASP A 114 13.94 -10.73 14.38
C ASP A 114 13.52 -9.53 13.52
N ASP A 115 14.10 -8.36 13.83
CA ASP A 115 13.81 -7.13 13.08
C ASP A 115 14.29 -7.22 11.64
N ALA A 116 15.43 -7.85 11.38
CA ALA A 116 15.92 -8.01 10.01
C ALA A 116 14.95 -8.83 9.17
N ALA A 117 14.36 -9.87 9.74
CA ALA A 117 13.36 -10.67 9.04
C ALA A 117 12.09 -9.86 8.74
N ALA A 118 11.68 -8.99 9.67
CA ALA A 118 10.52 -8.12 9.44
C ALA A 118 10.79 -7.14 8.30
N ARG A 119 11.98 -6.54 8.27
CA ARG A 119 12.36 -5.61 7.20
C ARG A 119 12.42 -6.30 5.84
N ASP A 120 12.98 -7.50 5.78
CA ASP A 120 13.05 -8.28 4.54
C ASP A 120 11.64 -8.61 4.03
N ALA A 121 10.73 -8.97 4.93
CA ALA A 121 9.35 -9.26 4.58
C ALA A 121 8.65 -8.02 4.00
N MET A 122 8.82 -6.87 4.64
CA MET A 122 8.22 -5.63 4.16
C MET A 122 8.78 -5.22 2.80
N GLU A 123 10.09 -5.31 2.60
CA GLU A 123 10.71 -4.98 1.32
C GLU A 123 10.19 -5.89 0.21
N SER A 124 10.07 -7.18 0.47
CA SER A 124 9.58 -8.14 -0.53
C SER A 124 8.12 -7.89 -0.88
N VAL A 125 7.26 -7.71 0.12
CA VAL A 125 5.82 -7.52 -0.09
C VAL A 125 5.56 -6.21 -0.84
N TYR A 126 6.16 -5.12 -0.41
CA TYR A 126 5.90 -3.83 -1.03
C TYR A 126 6.58 -3.70 -2.39
N GLY A 127 7.67 -4.42 -2.62
CA GLY A 127 8.24 -4.52 -3.95
C GLY A 127 7.28 -5.17 -4.93
N LEU A 128 6.62 -6.26 -4.52
CA LEU A 128 5.59 -6.90 -5.33
C LEU A 128 4.39 -5.98 -5.54
N MET A 129 3.93 -5.33 -4.48
CA MET A 129 2.78 -4.42 -4.56
C MET A 129 3.05 -3.27 -5.50
N ALA A 130 4.25 -2.70 -5.48
CA ALA A 130 4.62 -1.63 -6.39
C ALA A 130 4.47 -2.06 -7.84
N GLY A 131 4.91 -3.25 -8.18
CA GLY A 131 4.76 -3.80 -9.53
C GLY A 131 3.30 -3.97 -9.93
N TRP A 132 2.47 -4.48 -9.01
CA TRP A 132 1.04 -4.66 -9.27
C TRP A 132 0.33 -3.31 -9.47
N VAL A 133 0.66 -2.33 -8.65
CA VAL A 133 0.09 -0.98 -8.78
C VAL A 133 0.48 -0.38 -10.11
N GLN A 134 1.75 -0.51 -10.50
CA GLN A 134 2.24 -0.02 -11.78
C GLN A 134 1.46 -0.63 -12.95
N ASP A 135 1.32 -1.95 -12.95
CA ASP A 135 0.65 -2.64 -14.05
C ASP A 135 -0.81 -2.24 -14.14
N PHE A 136 -1.48 -2.13 -13.00
CA PHE A 136 -2.88 -1.75 -12.96
C PHE A 136 -3.08 -0.30 -13.42
N ALA A 137 -2.21 0.61 -12.97
CA ALA A 137 -2.27 2.01 -13.37
C ALA A 137 -2.05 2.18 -14.87
N ARG A 138 -1.09 1.44 -15.44
CA ARG A 138 -0.80 1.50 -16.86
C ARG A 138 -1.95 0.95 -17.69
N ALA A 139 -2.59 -0.12 -17.23
CA ALA A 139 -3.71 -0.73 -17.93
C ALA A 139 -4.94 0.19 -17.99
N ARG A 140 -5.12 1.04 -16.98
CA ARG A 140 -6.26 1.95 -16.88
C ARG A 140 -5.98 3.34 -17.43
N SER A 141 -4.72 3.68 -17.64
CA SER A 141 -4.34 5.01 -18.10
C SER A 141 -4.46 5.06 -19.61
N PRO A 142 -5.30 5.91 -20.19
CA PRO A 142 -5.35 6.05 -21.65
C PRO A 142 -4.05 6.67 -22.13
N LYS A 143 -3.67 6.26 -23.31
CA LYS A 143 -2.49 6.78 -23.95
C LYS A 143 -2.78 8.09 -24.66
#